data_651f3443598d57920af83df2805ad501
#
_entry.id   651f3443598d57920af83df2805ad501
#
_cell.length_a   1.000
_cell.length_b   1.000
_cell.length_c   1.000
_cell.angle_alpha   90.00
_cell.angle_beta   90.00
_cell.angle_gamma   90.00
#
_symmetry.space_group_name_H-M   'P 1'
#
loop_
_entity.id
_entity.type
_entity.pdbx_description
1 polymer ?
#
loop_
_entity_poly.entity_id
_entity_poly.type
_entity_poly.pdbx_seq_one_letter_code
_entity_poly.pdbx_strand_id
1 'polypeptide(L)' 'MKKVIVYGSPMCPHCVEAKEILDKEGIRYGYVDITAGMAHLKKFLALRDSRPEFDKAKAVGDIGIPCFLVDD' A
#
# COMPACT_ATOMS: atom_id res chain seq x y z
N MET A 1 13.66 -15.05 3.14
CA MET A 1 12.41 -14.94 2.36
C MET A 1 11.93 -13.51 2.35
N LYS A 2 11.56 -13.02 1.20
CA LYS A 2 10.99 -11.67 1.07
C LYS A 2 9.58 -11.63 1.60
N LYS A 3 9.30 -10.62 2.40
CA LYS A 3 7.96 -10.37 2.91
C LYS A 3 7.41 -9.15 2.17
N VAL A 4 6.27 -9.32 1.53
CA VAL A 4 5.63 -8.25 0.77
C VAL A 4 4.31 -7.89 1.46
N ILE A 5 4.15 -6.62 1.79
CA ILE A 5 2.90 -6.10 2.35
C ILE A 5 2.41 -5.00 1.43
N VAL A 6 1.14 -5.09 1.04
CA VAL A 6 0.49 -4.08 0.20
C VAL A 6 -0.50 -3.31 1.03
N TYR A 7 -0.34 -1.99 1.06
CA TYR A 7 -1.31 -1.09 1.65
C TYR A 7 -2.16 -0.51 0.53
N GLY A 8 -3.46 -0.68 0.61
CA GLY A 8 -4.35 -0.22 -0.44
C GLY A 8 -5.80 -0.20 -0.01
N SER A 9 -6.69 -0.09 -0.98
CA SER A 9 -8.13 -0.06 -0.74
C SER A 9 -8.87 -0.64 -1.94
N PRO A 10 -9.99 -1.38 -1.71
CA PRO A 10 -10.82 -1.85 -2.81
C PRO A 10 -11.51 -0.72 -3.56
N MET A 11 -11.55 0.49 -2.98
CA MET A 11 -12.12 1.66 -3.64
C MET A 11 -11.12 2.35 -4.58
N CYS A 12 -9.87 1.92 -4.59
CA CYS A 12 -8.83 2.49 -5.44
C CYS A 12 -8.61 1.58 -6.66
N PRO A 13 -8.90 2.04 -7.88
CA PRO A 13 -8.71 1.20 -9.08
C PRO A 13 -7.28 0.71 -9.26
N HIS A 14 -6.30 1.53 -8.94
CA HIS A 14 -4.89 1.16 -9.04
C HIS A 14 -4.52 0.06 -8.04
N CYS A 15 -5.13 0.08 -6.85
CA CYS A 15 -4.92 -0.94 -5.84
C CYS A 15 -5.50 -2.29 -6.28
N VAL A 16 -6.69 -2.26 -6.87
CA VAL A 16 -7.34 -3.46 -7.39
C VAL A 16 -6.50 -4.08 -8.51
N GLU A 17 -6.03 -3.25 -9.43
CA GLU A 17 -5.18 -3.69 -10.53
C GLU A 17 -3.86 -4.30 -10.03
N ALA A 18 -3.21 -3.65 -9.07
CA ALA A 18 -1.98 -4.14 -8.48
C ALA A 18 -2.17 -5.50 -7.83
N LYS A 19 -3.26 -5.68 -7.11
CA LYS A 19 -3.59 -6.94 -6.47
C LYS A 19 -3.80 -8.05 -7.49
N GLU A 20 -4.51 -7.76 -8.57
CA GLU A 20 -4.72 -8.71 -9.66
C GLU A 20 -3.40 -9.16 -10.28
N ILE A 21 -2.47 -8.22 -10.50
CA ILE A 21 -1.15 -8.53 -11.06
C ILE A 21 -0.37 -9.44 -10.12
N LEU A 22 -0.36 -9.13 -8.82
CA LEU A 22 0.34 -9.95 -7.84
C LEU A 22 -0.23 -11.36 -7.77
N ASP A 23 -1.55 -11.48 -7.81
CA ASP A 23 -2.22 -12.78 -7.79
C ASP A 23 -1.89 -13.59 -9.05
N LYS A 24 -1.89 -12.95 -10.20
CA LYS A 24 -1.58 -13.57 -11.49
C LYS A 24 -0.13 -14.07 -11.54
N GLU A 25 0.79 -13.31 -10.96
CA GLU A 25 2.20 -13.68 -10.92
C GLU A 25 2.54 -14.67 -9.81
N GLY A 26 1.56 -15.06 -9.00
CA GLY A 26 1.76 -16.02 -7.92
C GLY A 26 2.60 -15.49 -6.77
N ILE A 27 2.65 -14.18 -6.59
CA ILE A 27 3.42 -13.55 -5.52
C ILE A 27 2.61 -13.57 -4.23
N ARG A 28 3.24 -14.07 -3.16
CA ARG A 28 2.62 -14.03 -1.83
C ARG A 28 2.79 -12.67 -1.21
N TYR A 29 1.71 -12.13 -0.66
CA TYR A 29 1.74 -10.81 -0.02
C TYR A 29 0.68 -10.75 1.09
N GLY A 30 0.93 -9.88 2.07
CA GLY A 30 -0.11 -9.47 3.01
C GLY A 30 -0.79 -8.22 2.46
N TYR A 31 -2.09 -8.11 2.65
CA TYR A 31 -2.85 -6.95 2.18
C TYR A 31 -3.45 -6.22 3.36
N VAL A 32 -3.16 -4.92 3.47
CA VAL A 32 -3.72 -4.07 4.51
C VAL A 32 -4.65 -3.06 3.84
N ASP A 33 -5.94 -3.21 4.09
CA ASP A 33 -6.95 -2.28 3.59
C ASP A 33 -7.03 -1.08 4.53
N ILE A 34 -6.51 0.06 4.07
CA ILE A 34 -6.47 1.28 4.89
C ILE A 34 -7.86 1.88 5.13
N THR A 35 -8.86 1.41 4.40
CA THR A 35 -10.24 1.86 4.57
C THR A 35 -11.07 0.92 5.43
N ALA A 36 -10.50 -0.19 5.87
CA ALA A 36 -11.19 -1.19 6.70
C ALA A 36 -11.24 -0.80 8.18
N GLY A 37 -10.41 0.13 8.61
CA GLY A 37 -10.39 0.56 10.02
C GLY A 37 -9.31 1.59 10.28
N MET A 38 -9.46 2.30 11.39
CA MET A 38 -8.55 3.38 11.76
C MET A 38 -7.14 2.88 12.08
N ALA A 39 -7.02 1.68 12.63
CA ALA A 39 -5.71 1.12 12.95
C ALA A 39 -4.87 0.90 11.67
N HIS A 40 -5.49 0.39 10.62
CA HIS A 40 -4.83 0.19 9.33
C HIS A 40 -4.43 1.53 8.71
N LEU A 41 -5.32 2.51 8.76
CA LEU A 41 -5.04 3.84 8.23
C LEU A 41 -3.87 4.50 8.96
N LYS A 42 -3.87 4.44 10.30
CA LYS A 42 -2.79 5.01 11.11
C LYS A 42 -1.45 4.38 10.79
N LYS A 43 -1.42 3.07 10.61
CA LYS A 43 -0.20 2.34 10.27
C LYS A 43 0.36 2.78 8.92
N PHE A 44 -0.51 2.97 7.93
CA PHE A 44 -0.11 3.49 6.63
C PHE A 44 0.40 4.93 6.73
N LEU A 45 -0.31 5.79 7.46
CA LEU A 45 0.09 7.20 7.61
C LEU A 45 1.45 7.33 8.28
N ALA A 46 1.76 6.45 9.23
CA ALA A 46 3.08 6.45 9.86
C ALA A 46 4.18 6.21 8.83
N LEU A 47 3.97 5.31 7.87
CA LEU A 47 4.89 5.07 6.77
C LEU A 47 4.96 6.27 5.83
N ARG A 48 3.80 6.79 5.43
CA ARG A 48 3.69 7.90 4.49
C ARG A 48 4.42 9.14 5.02
N ASP A 49 4.25 9.43 6.30
CA ASP A 49 4.81 10.63 6.90
C ASP A 49 6.31 10.53 7.17
N SER A 50 6.84 9.31 7.29
CA SER A 50 8.26 9.09 7.64
C SER A 50 9.15 8.72 6.46
N ARG A 51 8.58 8.27 5.34
CA ARG A 51 9.35 7.78 4.19
C ARG A 51 9.44 8.83 3.08
N PRO A 52 10.66 9.15 2.59
CA PRO A 52 10.82 10.15 1.53
C PRO A 52 10.20 9.71 0.19
N GLU A 53 9.98 8.42 -0.01
CA GLU A 53 9.36 7.90 -1.23
C GLU A 53 7.96 8.47 -1.45
N PHE A 54 7.31 8.98 -0.41
CA PHE A 54 5.97 9.56 -0.49
C PHE A 54 5.95 11.07 -0.70
N ASP A 55 7.12 11.71 -0.82
CA ASP A 55 7.19 13.16 -0.94
C ASP A 55 6.40 13.69 -2.13
N LYS A 56 6.48 13.02 -3.27
CA LYS A 56 5.71 13.40 -4.46
C LYS A 56 4.21 13.31 -4.24
N ALA A 57 3.76 12.21 -3.64
CA ALA A 57 2.35 12.01 -3.35
C ALA A 57 1.83 13.08 -2.41
N LYS A 58 2.58 13.40 -1.35
CA LYS A 58 2.21 14.44 -0.40
C LYS A 58 2.15 15.81 -1.06
N ALA A 59 3.09 16.11 -1.95
CA ALA A 59 3.18 17.40 -2.63
C ALA A 59 1.95 17.70 -3.50
N VAL A 60 1.36 16.66 -4.09
CA VAL A 60 0.17 16.81 -4.96
C VAL A 60 -1.13 16.43 -4.27
N GLY A 61 -1.08 16.18 -2.96
CA GLY A 61 -2.28 15.82 -2.19
C GLY A 61 -2.79 14.41 -2.45
N ASP A 62 -1.96 13.54 -2.96
CA ASP A 62 -2.32 12.15 -3.22
C ASP A 62 -2.16 11.30 -1.95
N ILE A 63 -2.92 10.22 -1.87
CA ILE A 63 -2.85 9.31 -0.72
C ILE A 63 -1.54 8.52 -0.72
N GLY A 64 -1.14 8.04 -1.88
CA GLY A 64 0.08 7.25 -2.02
C GLY A 64 -0.15 5.74 -2.04
N ILE A 65 -1.36 5.31 -2.34
CA ILE A 65 -1.68 3.87 -2.51
C ILE A 65 -1.81 3.54 -3.99
N PRO A 66 -1.49 2.31 -4.42
CA PRO A 66 -0.99 1.22 -3.58
C PRO A 66 0.45 1.47 -3.09
N CYS A 67 0.72 1.03 -1.87
CA CYS A 67 2.06 1.10 -1.29
C CYS A 67 2.57 -0.32 -1.08
N PHE A 68 3.78 -0.58 -1.54
CA PHE A 68 4.41 -1.89 -1.41
C PHE A 68 5.56 -1.79 -0.42
N LEU A 69 5.46 -2.55 0.66
CA LEU A 69 6.55 -2.66 1.64
C LEU A 69 7.20 -4.03 1.45
N VAL A 70 8.45 -4.02 1.02
CA VAL A 70 9.20 -5.26 0.78
C VAL A 70 10.31 -5.36 1.82
N ASP A 71 10.29 -6.45 2.57
CA ASP A 71 11.26 -6.71 3.62
C ASP A 71 11.89 -8.09 3.38
N ASP A 72 13.21 -8.13 3.42
CA ASP A 72 13.95 -9.38 3.22
C ASP A 72 14.14 -10.15 4.53
#